data_efbdec8c4abddc849a2da8cd43a61a23
#
_entry.id   efbdec8c4abddc849a2da8cd43a61a23
#
_cell.length_a   1.000
_cell.length_b   1.000
_cell.length_c   1.000
_cell.angle_alpha   90.00
_cell.angle_beta   90.00
_cell.angle_gamma   90.00
#
_symmetry.space_group_name_H-M   'P 1'
#
loop_
_entity.id
_entity.type
_entity.pdbx_description
1 polymer ?
#
loop_
_entity_poly.entity_id
_entity_poly.type
_entity_poly.pdbx_seq_one_letter_code
_entity_poly.pdbx_strand_id
1 'polypeptide(L)'
;NVLLKNLGEFGFSDATAAVGLDVDNSRWSFAAAWEDFDRDGDPDLYVANDFGRNCLYRNESGRFQQVADELGVEDMASGMSVAWGDYNRDGDPDLYVGNMFSAAGSRISRQKLFAADSDPALVGKLRRMARGNSLFASGQGKEGAGFRDVSEASRSHLGKWAWSSGFGDLNN
;
A
#
# COMPACT_ATOMS: atom_id res chain seq x y z
N ASN A 1 14.03 -1.36 -7.23
CA ASN A 1 13.36 -0.52 -8.23
C ASN A 1 14.28 0.58 -8.71
N VAL A 2 14.00 1.15 -9.90
CA VAL A 2 14.79 2.23 -10.49
C VAL A 2 13.83 3.30 -11.00
N LEU A 3 14.09 4.55 -10.65
CA LEU A 3 13.44 5.71 -11.26
C LEU A 3 14.31 6.24 -12.39
N LEU A 4 13.81 6.14 -13.61
CA LEU A 4 14.49 6.67 -14.78
C LEU A 4 13.92 8.04 -15.14
N LYS A 5 14.77 9.06 -15.08
CA LYS A 5 14.46 10.41 -15.54
C LYS A 5 14.66 10.49 -17.06
N ASN A 6 13.64 10.90 -17.80
CA ASN A 6 13.73 11.15 -19.23
C ASN A 6 14.51 12.45 -19.49
N LEU A 7 15.54 12.37 -20.33
CA LEU A 7 16.38 13.50 -20.74
C LEU A 7 16.06 14.02 -22.14
N GLY A 8 15.04 13.46 -22.80
CA GLY A 8 14.74 13.69 -24.21
C GLY A 8 15.57 12.80 -25.15
N GLU A 9 15.21 12.78 -26.44
CA GLU A 9 15.92 12.03 -27.50
C GLU A 9 16.22 10.56 -27.13
N PHE A 10 15.28 9.89 -26.42
CA PHE A 10 15.44 8.52 -25.89
C PHE A 10 16.55 8.34 -24.83
N GLY A 11 17.09 9.45 -24.30
CA GLY A 11 18.05 9.42 -23.21
C GLY A 11 17.35 9.29 -21.85
N PHE A 12 17.87 8.42 -20.98
CA PHE A 12 17.39 8.25 -19.60
C PHE A 12 18.57 8.25 -18.64
N SER A 13 18.37 8.75 -17.44
CA SER A 13 19.33 8.65 -16.34
C SER A 13 18.65 8.05 -15.10
N ASP A 14 19.41 7.25 -14.36
CA ASP A 14 18.97 6.77 -13.04
C ASP A 14 18.99 7.94 -12.06
N ALA A 15 17.82 8.27 -11.53
CA ALA A 15 17.62 9.33 -10.56
C ALA A 15 17.31 8.79 -9.15
N THR A 16 17.21 7.47 -8.97
CA THR A 16 16.67 6.80 -7.79
C THR A 16 17.28 7.33 -6.48
N ALA A 17 18.58 7.23 -6.32
CA ALA A 17 19.26 7.69 -5.11
C ALA A 17 19.29 9.23 -4.99
N ALA A 18 19.36 9.93 -6.12
CA ALA A 18 19.42 11.39 -6.14
C ALA A 18 18.14 12.04 -5.59
N VAL A 19 17.00 11.35 -5.71
CA VAL A 19 15.70 11.83 -5.22
C VAL A 19 15.24 11.15 -3.93
N GLY A 20 15.96 10.17 -3.38
CA GLY A 20 15.64 9.49 -2.12
C GLY A 20 14.74 8.25 -2.27
N LEU A 21 14.56 7.72 -3.48
CA LEU A 21 13.78 6.50 -3.73
C LEU A 21 14.58 5.20 -3.54
N ASP A 22 15.82 5.27 -3.07
CA ASP A 22 16.66 4.11 -2.74
C ASP A 22 16.42 3.58 -1.31
N VAL A 23 15.73 4.32 -0.46
CA VAL A 23 15.37 3.89 0.89
C VAL A 23 14.33 2.77 0.81
N ASP A 24 14.57 1.64 1.47
CA ASP A 24 13.67 0.47 1.50
C ASP A 24 13.33 -0.14 0.12
N ASN A 25 14.12 0.14 -0.89
CA ASN A 25 13.86 -0.16 -2.30
C ASN A 25 14.42 -1.53 -2.78
N SER A 26 14.94 -2.38 -1.90
CA SER A 26 15.53 -3.69 -2.23
C SER A 26 14.53 -4.86 -2.11
N ARG A 27 13.23 -4.58 -2.03
CA ARG A 27 12.16 -5.58 -1.86
C ARG A 27 11.66 -6.10 -3.22
N TRP A 28 10.88 -7.17 -3.17
CA TRP A 28 10.27 -7.78 -4.36
C TRP A 28 9.01 -7.02 -4.75
N SER A 29 9.17 -5.90 -5.44
CA SER A 29 8.06 -5.04 -5.85
C SER A 29 7.29 -5.66 -7.00
N PHE A 30 5.96 -5.60 -6.93
CA PHE A 30 5.06 -6.14 -7.94
C PHE A 30 4.22 -5.06 -8.62
N ALA A 31 3.75 -4.07 -7.87
CA ALA A 31 2.94 -2.99 -8.40
C ALA A 31 3.34 -1.65 -7.79
N ALA A 32 3.08 -0.59 -8.53
CA ALA A 32 3.27 0.78 -8.07
C ALA A 32 2.17 1.68 -8.63
N ALA A 33 1.77 2.70 -7.87
CA ALA A 33 0.81 3.70 -8.32
C ALA A 33 1.18 5.08 -7.77
N TRP A 34 1.00 6.08 -8.63
CA TRP A 34 1.19 7.48 -8.31
C TRP A 34 -0.13 8.12 -7.89
N GLU A 35 -0.11 8.97 -6.89
CA GLU A 35 -1.22 9.82 -6.45
C GLU A 35 -0.68 10.98 -5.64
N ASP A 36 -1.29 12.13 -5.72
CA ASP A 36 -1.06 13.28 -4.84
C ASP A 36 -1.96 13.10 -3.60
N PHE A 37 -1.50 12.20 -2.65
CA PHE A 37 -2.36 11.78 -1.54
C PHE A 37 -2.54 12.86 -0.48
N ASP A 38 -1.60 13.79 -0.33
CA ASP A 38 -1.66 14.87 0.66
C ASP A 38 -2.03 16.24 0.06
N ARG A 39 -2.24 16.29 -1.28
CA ARG A 39 -2.73 17.44 -2.03
C ARG A 39 -1.81 18.66 -1.99
N ASP A 40 -0.54 18.41 -1.94
CA ASP A 40 0.47 19.47 -2.05
C ASP A 40 0.81 19.85 -3.50
N GLY A 41 0.30 19.09 -4.48
CA GLY A 41 0.50 19.27 -5.92
C GLY A 41 1.63 18.44 -6.51
N ASP A 42 2.35 17.68 -5.69
CA ASP A 42 3.45 16.82 -6.09
C ASP A 42 3.00 15.35 -6.04
N PRO A 43 3.11 14.55 -7.12
CA PRO A 43 2.69 13.16 -7.10
C PRO A 43 3.59 12.29 -6.22
N ASP A 44 2.96 11.53 -5.32
CA ASP A 44 3.57 10.57 -4.42
C ASP A 44 3.57 9.17 -5.01
N LEU A 45 4.35 8.25 -4.43
CA LEU A 45 4.52 6.91 -4.95
C LEU A 45 4.22 5.84 -3.90
N TYR A 46 3.19 5.02 -4.13
CA TYR A 46 3.02 3.78 -3.36
C TYR A 46 3.57 2.58 -4.13
N VAL A 47 4.34 1.74 -3.43
CA VAL A 47 4.94 0.51 -3.99
C VAL A 47 4.46 -0.69 -3.18
N ALA A 48 3.73 -1.59 -3.83
CA ALA A 48 3.33 -2.86 -3.27
C ALA A 48 4.39 -3.95 -3.54
N ASN A 49 4.73 -4.68 -2.49
CA ASN A 49 5.74 -5.73 -2.53
C ASN A 49 5.10 -7.09 -2.28
N ASP A 50 5.46 -8.10 -3.10
CA ASP A 50 5.05 -9.50 -2.89
C ASP A 50 5.67 -10.06 -1.60
N PHE A 51 6.92 -9.74 -1.36
CA PHE A 51 7.61 -10.10 -0.11
C PHE A 51 8.17 -8.84 0.55
N GLY A 52 7.81 -8.69 1.82
CA GLY A 52 8.22 -7.55 2.64
C GLY A 52 7.12 -6.51 2.79
N ARG A 53 7.48 -5.40 3.39
CA ARG A 53 6.57 -4.29 3.66
C ARG A 53 6.38 -3.44 2.43
N ASN A 54 5.19 -2.93 2.22
CA ASN A 54 4.93 -1.93 1.19
C ASN A 54 5.53 -0.58 1.58
N CYS A 55 5.77 0.27 0.60
CA CYS A 55 6.33 1.60 0.81
C CYS A 55 5.38 2.67 0.28
N LEU A 56 5.27 3.77 1.01
CA LEU A 56 4.71 5.02 0.54
C LEU A 56 5.80 6.08 0.60
N TYR A 57 6.14 6.63 -0.54
CA TYR A 57 7.13 7.68 -0.68
C TYR A 57 6.40 8.99 -0.93
N ARG A 58 6.39 9.87 0.07
CA ARG A 58 5.89 11.24 -0.05
C ARG A 58 6.90 12.08 -0.81
N ASN A 59 6.43 12.83 -1.79
CA ASN A 59 7.22 13.70 -2.64
C ASN A 59 7.14 15.15 -2.12
N GLU A 60 8.27 15.69 -1.80
CA GLU A 60 8.41 17.09 -1.37
C GLU A 60 9.26 17.82 -2.43
N SER A 61 8.63 18.37 -3.45
CA SER A 61 9.30 19.10 -4.55
C SER A 61 10.41 18.29 -5.24
N GLY A 62 10.12 17.02 -5.53
CA GLY A 62 11.07 16.10 -6.19
C GLY A 62 12.03 15.39 -5.25
N ARG A 63 11.78 15.43 -3.94
CA ARG A 63 12.49 14.68 -2.91
C ARG A 63 11.52 13.72 -2.23
N PHE A 64 11.83 12.43 -2.25
CA PHE A 64 10.97 11.38 -1.70
C PHE A 64 11.41 10.95 -0.32
N GLN A 65 10.44 10.82 0.59
CA GLN A 65 10.61 10.30 1.93
C GLN A 65 9.67 9.11 2.15
N GLN A 66 10.21 7.99 2.63
CA GLN A 66 9.39 6.81 2.97
C GLN A 66 8.62 7.08 4.26
N VAL A 67 7.27 7.06 4.19
CA VAL A 67 6.36 7.44 5.28
C VAL A 67 5.28 6.38 5.57
N ALA A 68 5.38 5.18 4.99
CA ALA A 68 4.32 4.15 5.09
C ALA A 68 4.04 3.70 6.52
N ASP A 69 5.07 3.57 7.37
CA ASP A 69 4.92 3.20 8.79
C ASP A 69 4.25 4.33 9.58
N GLU A 70 4.71 5.55 9.37
CA GLU A 70 4.19 6.77 10.01
C GLU A 70 2.70 6.95 9.72
N LEU A 71 2.30 6.75 8.46
CA LEU A 71 0.93 6.95 7.98
C LEU A 71 0.03 5.71 8.12
N GLY A 72 0.55 4.59 8.62
CA GLY A 72 -0.24 3.39 8.88
C GLY A 72 -0.63 2.58 7.65
N VAL A 73 0.09 2.74 6.54
CA VAL A 73 -0.14 2.01 5.28
C VAL A 73 0.95 0.99 4.95
N GLU A 74 1.81 0.68 5.90
CA GLU A 74 2.82 -0.36 5.78
C GLU A 74 2.17 -1.75 5.81
N ASP A 75 1.73 -2.23 4.65
CA ASP A 75 1.13 -3.57 4.49
C ASP A 75 2.21 -4.62 4.20
N MET A 76 2.03 -5.83 4.75
CA MET A 76 2.94 -6.96 4.56
C MET A 76 2.25 -8.16 3.90
N ALA A 77 1.12 -7.96 3.25
CA ALA A 77 0.21 -9.03 2.84
C ALA A 77 0.43 -9.52 1.39
N SER A 78 1.63 -9.52 0.87
CA SER A 78 1.96 -9.95 -0.51
C SER A 78 1.17 -9.16 -1.55
N GLY A 79 1.51 -7.87 -1.72
CA GLY A 79 0.82 -6.93 -2.60
C GLY A 79 1.02 -7.24 -4.07
N MET A 80 -0.10 -7.37 -4.82
CA MET A 80 -0.14 -7.69 -6.25
C MET A 80 -0.65 -6.54 -7.10
N SER A 81 -1.41 -5.62 -6.54
CA SER A 81 -1.92 -4.44 -7.24
C SER A 81 -2.14 -3.29 -6.29
N VAL A 82 -2.15 -2.08 -6.84
CA VAL A 82 -2.40 -0.83 -6.12
C VAL A 82 -3.41 0.00 -6.90
N ALA A 83 -4.35 0.60 -6.21
CA ALA A 83 -5.25 1.59 -6.78
C ALA A 83 -5.56 2.69 -5.77
N TRP A 84 -5.62 3.91 -6.25
CA TRP A 84 -6.08 5.07 -5.51
C TRP A 84 -7.49 5.47 -5.95
N GLY A 85 -8.30 5.98 -5.03
CA GLY A 85 -9.64 6.48 -5.32
C GLY A 85 -10.39 6.85 -4.04
N ASP A 86 -11.37 7.69 -4.16
CA ASP A 86 -12.23 8.15 -3.06
C ASP A 86 -13.39 7.15 -2.87
N TYR A 87 -13.22 6.15 -1.97
CA TYR A 87 -14.22 5.10 -1.78
C TYR A 87 -15.42 5.55 -0.95
N ASN A 88 -15.22 6.54 -0.08
CA ASN A 88 -16.21 7.00 0.90
C ASN A 88 -16.84 8.35 0.49
N ARG A 89 -16.40 8.95 -0.62
CA ARG A 89 -16.84 10.24 -1.16
C ARG A 89 -16.63 11.41 -0.22
N ASP A 90 -15.53 11.39 0.55
CA ASP A 90 -15.12 12.51 1.39
C ASP A 90 -14.20 13.48 0.66
N GLY A 91 -13.82 13.14 -0.56
CA GLY A 91 -12.98 13.92 -1.43
C GLY A 91 -11.50 13.60 -1.29
N ASP A 92 -11.07 12.81 -0.32
CA ASP A 92 -9.67 12.45 -0.11
C ASP A 92 -9.34 11.12 -0.81
N PRO A 93 -8.14 10.95 -1.40
CA PRO A 93 -7.78 9.69 -2.04
C PRO A 93 -7.51 8.60 -1.00
N ASP A 94 -8.23 7.49 -1.13
CA ASP A 94 -8.06 6.27 -0.35
C ASP A 94 -7.18 5.26 -1.10
N LEU A 95 -6.48 4.42 -0.36
CA LEU A 95 -5.54 3.46 -0.92
C LEU A 95 -6.10 2.04 -0.86
N TYR A 96 -6.19 1.38 -2.01
CA TYR A 96 -6.52 -0.04 -2.10
C TYR A 96 -5.31 -0.85 -2.56
N VAL A 97 -5.00 -1.93 -1.83
CA VAL A 97 -3.95 -2.89 -2.17
C VAL A 97 -4.58 -4.25 -2.38
N GLY A 98 -4.49 -4.75 -3.61
CA GLY A 98 -4.84 -6.12 -3.91
C GLY A 98 -3.74 -7.05 -3.45
N ASN A 99 -4.06 -7.97 -2.55
CA ASN A 99 -3.11 -8.89 -1.93
C ASN A 99 -3.40 -10.34 -2.28
N MET A 100 -2.42 -11.20 -2.09
CA MET A 100 -2.65 -12.63 -2.07
C MET A 100 -3.60 -13.03 -0.94
N PHE A 101 -4.39 -14.06 -1.17
CA PHE A 101 -5.30 -14.63 -0.18
C PHE A 101 -4.96 -16.10 0.09
N SER A 102 -4.94 -16.48 1.36
CA SER A 102 -4.77 -17.87 1.76
C SER A 102 -5.93 -18.37 2.60
N ALA A 103 -6.83 -19.15 2.00
CA ALA A 103 -7.93 -19.79 2.73
C ALA A 103 -7.42 -20.71 3.85
N ALA A 104 -6.36 -21.46 3.58
CA ALA A 104 -5.72 -22.32 4.58
C ALA A 104 -5.05 -21.48 5.67
N GLY A 105 -4.28 -20.44 5.30
CA GLY A 105 -3.66 -19.51 6.22
C GLY A 105 -4.67 -18.81 7.13
N SER A 106 -5.75 -18.29 6.56
CA SER A 106 -6.85 -17.67 7.32
C SER A 106 -7.50 -18.63 8.31
N ARG A 107 -7.72 -19.89 7.93
CA ARG A 107 -8.31 -20.90 8.82
C ARG A 107 -7.34 -21.32 9.92
N ILE A 108 -6.07 -21.54 9.58
CA ILE A 108 -5.06 -22.01 10.53
C ILE A 108 -4.72 -20.88 11.53
N SER A 109 -4.52 -19.66 11.06
CA SER A 109 -4.13 -18.52 11.90
C SER A 109 -5.21 -18.10 12.93
N ARG A 110 -6.47 -18.56 12.73
CA ARG A 110 -7.57 -18.32 13.68
C ARG A 110 -7.72 -19.42 14.75
N GLN A 111 -6.97 -20.52 14.66
CA GLN A 111 -7.00 -21.57 15.67
C GLN A 111 -6.38 -21.08 16.98
N LYS A 112 -6.91 -21.55 18.13
CA LYS A 112 -6.45 -21.13 19.47
C LYS A 112 -4.98 -21.43 19.73
N LEU A 113 -4.46 -22.53 19.16
CA LEU A 113 -3.08 -22.98 19.33
C LEU A 113 -2.12 -22.40 18.27
N PHE A 114 -2.61 -21.59 17.33
CA PHE A 114 -1.75 -20.96 16.34
C PHE A 114 -0.81 -19.96 16.99
N ALA A 115 0.49 -20.25 16.94
CA ALA A 115 1.54 -19.40 17.49
C ALA A 115 1.23 -18.92 18.94
N ALA A 116 0.73 -19.85 19.78
CA ALA A 116 0.23 -19.54 21.15
C ALA A 116 1.30 -18.89 22.05
N ASP A 117 2.57 -19.26 21.84
CA ASP A 117 3.72 -18.73 22.60
C ASP A 117 4.43 -17.57 21.89
N SER A 118 3.85 -17.04 20.80
CA SER A 118 4.44 -15.95 20.03
C SER A 118 3.90 -14.59 20.47
N ASP A 119 4.67 -13.54 20.16
CA ASP A 119 4.24 -12.15 20.35
C ASP A 119 2.88 -11.91 19.67
N PRO A 120 1.87 -11.37 20.39
CA PRO A 120 0.58 -11.04 19.83
C PRO A 120 0.63 -10.13 18.59
N ALA A 121 1.62 -9.23 18.51
CA ALA A 121 1.83 -8.37 17.36
C ALA A 121 2.24 -9.19 16.12
N LEU A 122 3.12 -10.17 16.28
CA LEU A 122 3.50 -11.09 15.22
C LEU A 122 2.32 -11.93 14.75
N VAL A 123 1.53 -12.46 15.69
CA VAL A 123 0.30 -13.21 15.37
C VAL A 123 -0.68 -12.36 14.58
N GLY A 124 -0.84 -11.09 14.96
CA GLY A 124 -1.64 -10.11 14.21
C GLY A 124 -1.17 -9.93 12.78
N LYS A 125 0.13 -9.76 12.57
CA LYS A 125 0.75 -9.64 11.23
C LYS A 125 0.52 -10.89 10.38
N LEU A 126 0.69 -12.09 10.93
CA LEU A 126 0.46 -13.35 10.22
C LEU A 126 -1.02 -13.53 9.81
N ARG A 127 -1.96 -13.14 10.67
CA ARG A 127 -3.39 -13.12 10.33
C ARG A 127 -3.68 -12.12 9.23
N ARG A 128 -3.04 -10.96 9.28
CA ARG A 128 -3.16 -9.94 8.25
C ARG A 128 -2.70 -10.45 6.89
N MET A 129 -1.53 -11.08 6.80
CA MET A 129 -0.99 -11.66 5.57
C MET A 129 -1.92 -12.70 4.92
N ALA A 130 -2.70 -13.43 5.72
CA ALA A 130 -3.61 -14.45 5.21
C ALA A 130 -5.00 -13.91 4.82
N ARG A 131 -5.34 -12.68 5.22
CA ARG A 131 -6.69 -12.11 5.14
C ARG A 131 -7.11 -11.76 3.71
N GLY A 132 -6.17 -11.31 2.89
CA GLY A 132 -6.41 -10.81 1.55
C GLY A 132 -6.23 -9.30 1.42
N ASN A 133 -7.06 -8.65 0.62
CA ASN A 133 -6.88 -7.27 0.21
C ASN A 133 -7.01 -6.25 1.34
N SER A 134 -6.45 -5.07 1.11
CA SER A 134 -6.41 -3.97 2.06
C SER A 134 -7.04 -2.72 1.47
N LEU A 135 -7.89 -2.08 2.25
CA LEU A 135 -8.41 -0.73 1.99
C LEU A 135 -8.05 0.17 3.16
N PHE A 136 -7.31 1.20 2.86
CA PHE A 136 -6.89 2.21 3.82
C PHE A 136 -7.62 3.52 3.50
N ALA A 137 -8.50 3.93 4.40
CA ALA A 137 -9.20 5.20 4.28
C ALA A 137 -8.28 6.33 4.71
N SER A 138 -8.17 7.34 3.89
CA SER A 138 -7.46 8.58 4.21
C SER A 138 -8.13 9.28 5.41
N GLY A 139 -7.30 9.85 6.26
CA GLY A 139 -7.76 10.72 7.35
C GLY A 139 -7.40 12.18 7.10
N GLN A 140 -7.03 12.55 5.89
CA GLN A 140 -6.64 13.90 5.54
C GLN A 140 -7.71 14.92 5.96
N GLY A 141 -7.28 16.13 6.31
CA GLY A 141 -8.17 17.16 6.87
C GLY A 141 -8.40 17.08 8.40
N LYS A 142 -7.83 16.07 9.10
CA LYS A 142 -7.80 15.99 10.56
C LYS A 142 -6.36 16.01 11.03
N GLU A 143 -6.02 16.91 11.96
CA GLU A 143 -4.67 17.01 12.51
C GLU A 143 -4.14 15.63 12.96
N GLY A 144 -2.97 15.23 12.43
CA GLY A 144 -2.29 13.97 12.77
C GLY A 144 -2.91 12.71 12.16
N ALA A 145 -3.81 12.83 11.19
CA ALA A 145 -4.48 11.68 10.61
C ALA A 145 -3.66 11.07 9.48
N GLY A 146 -3.11 9.89 9.72
CA GLY A 146 -2.66 8.98 8.68
C GLY A 146 -3.85 8.22 8.06
N PHE A 147 -3.57 7.07 7.49
CA PHE A 147 -4.60 6.18 6.96
C PHE A 147 -5.13 5.22 8.03
N ARG A 148 -6.37 4.80 7.87
CA ARG A 148 -7.02 3.80 8.72
C ARG A 148 -7.38 2.57 7.88
N ASP A 149 -6.96 1.39 8.32
CA ASP A 149 -7.40 0.12 7.72
C ASP A 149 -8.90 -0.10 7.94
N VAL A 150 -9.67 -0.04 6.87
CA VAL A 150 -11.13 -0.26 6.85
C VAL A 150 -11.52 -1.54 6.09
N SER A 151 -10.57 -2.38 5.75
CA SER A 151 -10.76 -3.56 4.89
C SER A 151 -11.84 -4.52 5.40
N GLU A 152 -11.91 -4.75 6.72
CA GLU A 152 -12.93 -5.64 7.30
C GLU A 152 -14.29 -4.96 7.37
N ALA A 153 -14.36 -3.70 7.77
CA ALA A 153 -15.59 -2.94 7.89
C ALA A 153 -16.29 -2.76 6.53
N SER A 154 -15.51 -2.48 5.49
CA SER A 154 -15.98 -2.36 4.09
C SER A 154 -16.16 -3.70 3.39
N ARG A 155 -15.68 -4.82 3.96
CA ARG A 155 -15.60 -6.14 3.33
C ARG A 155 -14.74 -6.19 2.06
N SER A 156 -13.91 -5.21 1.82
CA SER A 156 -13.04 -5.14 0.64
C SER A 156 -11.95 -6.22 0.61
N HIS A 157 -11.62 -6.81 1.79
CA HIS A 157 -10.68 -7.91 1.92
C HIS A 157 -11.14 -9.22 1.25
N LEU A 158 -12.44 -9.35 0.91
CA LEU A 158 -13.03 -10.58 0.37
C LEU A 158 -12.73 -10.85 -1.11
N GLY A 159 -11.99 -9.99 -1.78
CA GLY A 159 -11.63 -10.13 -3.21
C GLY A 159 -10.77 -11.36 -3.54
N LYS A 160 -10.32 -12.12 -2.55
CA LYS A 160 -9.46 -13.31 -2.69
C LYS A 160 -8.15 -12.94 -3.42
N TRP A 161 -7.78 -13.69 -4.47
CA TRP A 161 -6.60 -13.45 -5.28
C TRP A 161 -6.87 -12.29 -6.24
N ALA A 162 -6.35 -11.12 -5.92
CA ALA A 162 -6.54 -9.92 -6.71
C ALA A 162 -5.24 -9.53 -7.41
N TRP A 163 -5.11 -9.87 -8.68
CA TRP A 163 -3.97 -9.52 -9.53
C TRP A 163 -4.05 -8.12 -10.11
N SER A 164 -5.24 -7.53 -10.11
CA SER A 164 -5.49 -6.17 -10.57
C SER A 164 -6.61 -5.56 -9.75
N SER A 165 -6.57 -4.26 -9.58
CA SER A 165 -7.57 -3.49 -8.86
C SER A 165 -7.76 -2.12 -9.51
N GLY A 166 -8.92 -1.53 -9.29
CA GLY A 166 -9.25 -0.20 -9.75
C GLY A 166 -10.54 0.29 -9.09
N PHE A 167 -10.64 1.59 -8.96
CA PHE A 167 -11.89 2.25 -8.60
C PHE A 167 -12.63 2.62 -9.88
N GLY A 168 -13.97 2.55 -9.84
CA GLY A 168 -14.82 2.97 -10.94
C GLY A 168 -16.19 3.37 -10.42
N ASP A 169 -16.72 4.49 -10.90
CA ASP A 169 -18.10 4.88 -10.67
C ASP A 169 -18.96 4.27 -11.79
N LEU A 170 -19.76 3.27 -11.45
CA LEU A 170 -20.57 2.51 -12.40
C LEU A 170 -21.97 3.09 -12.62
N ASN A 171 -22.37 4.09 -11.85
CA ASN A 171 -23.73 4.65 -11.83
C ASN A 171 -23.78 6.18 -11.79
N ASN A 172 -22.77 6.81 -12.28
CA ASN A 172 -22.64 8.26 -12.35
C ASN A 172 -23.82 8.92 -13.07
#